data_d30f74d8bb00ef63e8202fe60f57b770
#
_entry.id   d30f74d8bb00ef63e8202fe60f57b770
#
_cell.length_a   1.000
_cell.length_b   1.000
_cell.length_c   1.000
_cell.angle_alpha   90.00
_cell.angle_beta   90.00
_cell.angle_gamma   90.00
#
_symmetry.space_group_name_H-M   'P 1'
#
loop_
_entity.id
_entity.type
_entity.pdbx_description
1 polymer ?
#
loop_
_entity_poly.entity_id
_entity_poly.type
_entity_poly.pdbx_seq_one_letter_code
_entity_poly.pdbx_strand_id
1 'polypeptide(L)'
;MLEVKNVTIAVGERVLTENLSFIANDGELTCITGDVASGKTTLIRTLMGFLPVKEGFVSVDGELLTIYSSHAFREMMVYLPQDAQALRIPQEEAEAPEDEADEYAVWNEVLPTAEIAQPKAPLTADELMLLATQTLQESGDKPIVIADEPTALLSSEHAYQLVGLLQQQAEQGKTVVVTSCDPMVIDRADKVINI
;
A
#
# COMPACT_ATOMS: atom_id res chain seq x y z
N MET A 1 1.78 8.26 12.17
CA MET A 1 0.29 8.19 12.12
C MET A 1 -0.19 8.60 10.73
N LEU A 2 -1.09 7.81 10.09
CA LEU A 2 -1.67 8.09 8.77
C LEU A 2 -3.16 8.38 8.93
N GLU A 3 -3.63 9.56 8.46
CA GLU A 3 -5.03 9.98 8.51
C GLU A 3 -5.63 10.03 7.10
N VAL A 4 -6.82 9.47 6.96
CA VAL A 4 -7.68 9.55 5.78
C VAL A 4 -8.96 10.25 6.20
N LYS A 5 -9.35 11.33 5.51
CA LYS A 5 -10.51 12.13 5.91
C LYS A 5 -11.40 12.50 4.73
N ASN A 6 -12.65 12.03 4.80
CA ASN A 6 -13.70 12.25 3.82
C ASN A 6 -13.26 11.90 2.38
N VAL A 7 -12.41 10.88 2.25
CA VAL A 7 -11.83 10.52 0.96
C VAL A 7 -12.84 9.83 0.09
N THR A 8 -12.97 10.32 -1.14
CA THR A 8 -13.71 9.68 -2.24
C THR A 8 -12.69 9.17 -3.26
N ILE A 9 -12.76 7.87 -3.55
CA ILE A 9 -11.88 7.19 -4.51
C ILE A 9 -12.70 6.84 -5.74
N ALA A 10 -12.19 7.19 -6.91
CA ALA A 10 -12.81 6.87 -8.19
C ALA A 10 -11.76 6.39 -9.20
N VAL A 11 -12.21 5.56 -10.15
CA VAL A 11 -11.42 5.16 -11.33
C VAL A 11 -12.22 5.62 -12.56
N GLY A 12 -11.74 6.66 -13.23
CA GLY A 12 -12.52 7.37 -14.24
C GLY A 12 -13.81 7.95 -13.64
N GLU A 13 -14.94 7.62 -14.22
CA GLU A 13 -16.25 8.06 -13.72
C GLU A 13 -16.83 7.16 -12.60
N ARG A 14 -16.25 5.98 -12.39
CA ARG A 14 -16.75 5.02 -11.39
C ARG A 14 -16.21 5.36 -10.00
N VAL A 15 -17.11 5.74 -9.11
CA VAL A 15 -16.80 5.87 -7.68
C VAL A 15 -16.74 4.48 -7.05
N LEU A 16 -15.66 4.20 -6.33
CA LEU A 16 -15.43 2.94 -5.62
C LEU A 16 -15.80 3.05 -4.13
N THR A 17 -15.41 4.16 -3.51
CA THR A 17 -15.64 4.41 -2.08
C THR A 17 -15.88 5.89 -1.88
N GLU A 18 -16.87 6.25 -1.06
CA GLU A 18 -17.24 7.63 -0.75
C GLU A 18 -17.09 7.92 0.75
N ASN A 19 -16.67 9.14 1.08
CA ASN A 19 -16.61 9.64 2.47
C ASN A 19 -15.80 8.75 3.44
N LEU A 20 -14.79 8.05 2.95
CA LEU A 20 -13.96 7.20 3.78
C LEU A 20 -13.14 8.04 4.76
N SER A 21 -13.24 7.72 6.05
CA SER A 21 -12.47 8.40 7.10
C SER A 21 -11.97 7.38 8.12
N PHE A 22 -10.67 7.36 8.34
CA PHE A 22 -10.04 6.58 9.39
C PHE A 22 -8.66 7.14 9.73
N ILE A 23 -8.13 6.70 10.87
CA ILE A 23 -6.75 6.96 11.29
C ILE A 23 -6.10 5.61 11.51
N ALA A 24 -4.94 5.38 10.90
CA ALA A 24 -4.04 4.29 11.25
C ALA A 24 -2.97 4.86 12.18
N ASN A 25 -2.97 4.40 13.42
CA ASN A 25 -2.05 4.89 14.44
C ASN A 25 -0.70 4.19 14.38
N ASP A 26 0.31 4.84 14.92
CA ASP A 26 1.61 4.20 15.15
C ASP A 26 1.42 3.11 16.22
N GLY A 27 2.08 1.99 16.00
CA GLY A 27 1.95 0.83 16.89
C GLY A 27 0.74 -0.05 16.65
N GLU A 28 -0.09 0.23 15.63
CA GLU A 28 -1.29 -0.54 15.32
C GLU A 28 -1.23 -1.18 13.92
N LEU A 29 -1.74 -2.41 13.84
CA LEU A 29 -2.06 -3.09 12.59
C LEU A 29 -3.50 -2.74 12.17
N THR A 30 -3.66 -1.90 11.17
CA THR A 30 -4.96 -1.55 10.59
C THR A 30 -5.23 -2.41 9.36
N CYS A 31 -6.30 -3.22 9.39
CA CYS A 31 -6.75 -4.01 8.25
C CYS A 31 -7.89 -3.31 7.52
N ILE A 32 -7.74 -3.14 6.20
CA ILE A 32 -8.78 -2.66 5.29
C ILE A 32 -9.35 -3.88 4.58
N THR A 33 -10.63 -4.15 4.80
CA THR A 33 -11.34 -5.29 4.20
C THR A 33 -12.49 -4.80 3.33
N GLY A 34 -13.04 -5.69 2.52
CA GLY A 34 -14.15 -5.41 1.62
C GLY A 34 -14.22 -6.42 0.49
N ASP A 35 -15.29 -6.38 -0.29
CA ASP A 35 -15.51 -7.30 -1.40
C ASP A 35 -14.42 -7.24 -2.46
N VAL A 36 -14.37 -8.26 -3.32
CA VAL A 36 -13.52 -8.24 -4.50
C VAL A 36 -13.92 -7.05 -5.39
N ALA A 37 -12.92 -6.27 -5.81
CA ALA A 37 -13.10 -5.05 -6.59
C ALA A 37 -13.80 -3.88 -5.84
N SER A 38 -13.82 -3.88 -4.50
CA SER A 38 -14.28 -2.73 -3.70
C SER A 38 -13.37 -1.51 -3.78
N GLY A 39 -12.14 -1.67 -4.28
CA GLY A 39 -11.18 -0.58 -4.42
C GLY A 39 -10.01 -0.62 -3.43
N LYS A 40 -9.76 -1.74 -2.73
CA LYS A 40 -8.67 -1.89 -1.77
C LYS A 40 -7.31 -1.50 -2.36
N THR A 41 -6.92 -2.10 -3.49
CA THR A 41 -5.67 -1.76 -4.19
C THR A 41 -5.64 -0.30 -4.66
N THR A 42 -6.80 0.24 -5.11
CA THR A 42 -6.90 1.66 -5.49
C THR A 42 -6.68 2.56 -4.28
N LEU A 43 -7.25 2.21 -3.13
CA LEU A 43 -7.00 2.92 -1.87
C LEU A 43 -5.51 2.87 -1.49
N ILE A 44 -4.88 1.70 -1.52
CA ILE A 44 -3.43 1.58 -1.27
C ILE A 44 -2.62 2.52 -2.19
N ARG A 45 -2.91 2.51 -3.49
CA ARG A 45 -2.23 3.40 -4.45
C ARG A 45 -2.47 4.88 -4.13
N THR A 46 -3.66 5.23 -3.66
CA THR A 46 -3.98 6.59 -3.21
C THR A 46 -3.19 6.94 -1.94
N LEU A 47 -3.11 6.04 -0.96
CA LEU A 47 -2.32 6.25 0.26
C LEU A 47 -0.82 6.42 -0.02
N MET A 48 -0.32 5.79 -1.07
CA MET A 48 1.07 5.92 -1.53
C MET A 48 1.29 7.14 -2.44
N GLY A 49 0.23 7.89 -2.77
CA GLY A 49 0.31 9.05 -3.65
C GLY A 49 0.53 8.73 -5.12
N PHE A 50 0.18 7.51 -5.58
CA PHE A 50 0.15 7.16 -7.00
C PHE A 50 -1.15 7.57 -7.69
N LEU A 51 -2.21 7.78 -6.93
CA LEU A 51 -3.51 8.22 -7.44
C LEU A 51 -4.03 9.39 -6.60
N PRO A 52 -4.62 10.42 -7.22
CA PRO A 52 -5.20 11.52 -6.49
C PRO A 52 -6.49 11.08 -5.79
N VAL A 53 -6.84 11.76 -4.71
CA VAL A 53 -8.18 11.70 -4.13
C VAL A 53 -9.13 12.56 -4.96
N LYS A 54 -10.37 12.10 -5.17
CA LYS A 54 -11.40 12.93 -5.83
C LYS A 54 -11.94 14.00 -4.87
N GLU A 55 -12.09 13.62 -3.61
CA GLU A 55 -12.53 14.51 -2.52
C GLU A 55 -11.84 14.08 -1.22
N GLY A 56 -11.76 15.00 -0.27
CA GLY A 56 -11.09 14.76 1.01
C GLY A 56 -9.58 14.90 0.95
N PHE A 57 -8.88 14.30 1.90
CA PHE A 57 -7.42 14.32 1.94
C PHE A 57 -6.84 13.11 2.68
N VAL A 58 -5.57 12.86 2.40
CA VAL A 58 -4.71 11.95 3.14
C VAL A 58 -3.58 12.76 3.75
N SER A 59 -3.21 12.48 4.98
CA SER A 59 -2.06 13.10 5.64
C SER A 59 -1.25 12.09 6.44
N VAL A 60 0.04 12.36 6.60
CA VAL A 60 0.95 11.63 7.48
C VAL A 60 1.53 12.63 8.47
N ASP A 61 1.34 12.40 9.76
CA ASP A 61 1.78 13.27 10.85
C ASP A 61 1.36 14.73 10.66
N GLY A 62 0.18 14.96 10.06
CA GLY A 62 -0.39 16.26 9.79
C GLY A 62 0.08 16.92 8.49
N GLU A 63 1.03 16.33 7.77
CA GLU A 63 1.44 16.78 6.44
C GLU A 63 0.54 16.20 5.38
N LEU A 64 0.02 17.04 4.48
CA LEU A 64 -0.89 16.60 3.42
C LEU A 64 -0.15 15.86 2.32
N LEU A 65 -0.71 14.72 1.92
CA LEU A 65 -0.30 14.01 0.72
C LEU A 65 -0.80 14.77 -0.52
N THR A 66 0.14 15.32 -1.26
CA THR A 66 -0.08 16.02 -2.52
C THR A 66 0.81 15.42 -3.60
N ILE A 67 0.63 15.85 -4.85
CA ILE A 67 1.50 15.45 -5.94
C ILE A 67 2.97 15.81 -5.67
N TYR A 68 3.21 16.96 -5.04
CA TYR A 68 4.57 17.45 -4.74
C TYR A 68 5.22 16.72 -3.56
N SER A 69 4.44 16.30 -2.56
CA SER A 69 4.95 15.57 -1.39
C SER A 69 4.97 14.06 -1.57
N SER A 70 4.32 13.52 -2.60
CA SER A 70 4.11 12.08 -2.80
C SER A 70 5.41 11.26 -2.82
N HIS A 71 6.49 11.80 -3.42
CA HIS A 71 7.80 11.14 -3.44
C HIS A 71 8.36 11.00 -2.01
N ALA A 72 8.41 12.09 -1.25
CA ALA A 72 8.90 12.07 0.13
C ALA A 72 8.08 11.12 1.02
N PHE A 73 6.76 11.05 0.81
CA PHE A 73 5.91 10.09 1.52
C PHE A 73 6.25 8.64 1.19
N ARG A 74 6.51 8.31 -0.09
CA ARG A 74 6.92 6.97 -0.48
C ARG A 74 8.27 6.56 0.11
N GLU A 75 9.20 7.49 0.28
CA GLU A 75 10.46 7.21 0.96
C GLU A 75 10.28 6.80 2.43
N MET A 76 9.21 7.26 3.08
CA MET A 76 8.83 6.89 4.44
C MET A 76 8.06 5.57 4.52
N MET A 77 7.71 4.96 3.39
CA MET A 77 6.86 3.78 3.31
C MET A 77 7.64 2.55 2.87
N VAL A 78 7.23 1.40 3.37
CA VAL A 78 7.58 0.08 2.85
C VAL A 78 6.33 -0.51 2.23
N TYR A 79 6.44 -1.04 1.03
CA TYR A 79 5.31 -1.61 0.31
C TYR A 79 5.50 -3.08 0.01
N LEU A 80 4.54 -3.89 0.43
CA LEU A 80 4.39 -5.28 0.04
C LEU A 80 3.23 -5.40 -0.97
N PRO A 81 3.51 -5.54 -2.27
CA PRO A 81 2.49 -5.66 -3.30
C PRO A 81 1.82 -7.04 -3.27
N GLN A 82 0.59 -7.12 -3.76
CA GLN A 82 -0.13 -8.36 -3.97
C GLN A 82 0.63 -9.31 -4.91
N ASP A 83 1.23 -8.77 -5.97
CA ASP A 83 2.16 -9.50 -6.83
C ASP A 83 3.60 -9.20 -6.41
N ALA A 84 4.17 -10.09 -5.62
CA ALA A 84 5.55 -9.95 -5.15
C ALA A 84 6.60 -10.03 -6.28
N GLN A 85 6.24 -10.38 -7.51
CA GLN A 85 7.15 -10.25 -8.66
C GLN A 85 7.53 -8.78 -8.89
N ALA A 86 6.67 -7.85 -8.51
CA ALA A 86 6.96 -6.41 -8.56
C ALA A 86 8.13 -6.00 -7.65
N LEU A 87 8.42 -6.76 -6.58
CA LEU A 87 9.57 -6.52 -5.70
C LEU A 87 10.92 -6.85 -6.36
N ARG A 88 10.91 -7.61 -7.47
CA ARG A 88 12.12 -7.99 -8.20
C ARG A 88 12.53 -6.98 -9.30
N ILE A 89 11.71 -5.98 -9.55
CA ILE A 89 11.98 -4.96 -10.56
C ILE A 89 12.78 -3.85 -9.88
N PRO A 90 14.01 -3.51 -10.35
CA PRO A 90 14.68 -2.31 -9.88
C PRO A 90 13.74 -1.12 -10.11
N GLN A 91 13.44 -0.39 -9.06
CA GLN A 91 12.72 0.88 -9.20
C GLN A 91 13.72 1.87 -9.80
N GLU A 92 13.74 2.00 -11.14
CA GLU A 92 14.34 3.16 -11.77
C GLU A 92 13.55 4.38 -11.30
N GLU A 93 14.22 5.28 -10.62
CA GLU A 93 13.64 6.54 -10.15
C GLU A 93 13.12 7.28 -11.39
N ALA A 94 11.81 7.39 -11.51
CA ALA A 94 11.22 8.30 -12.48
C ALA A 94 11.53 9.72 -11.97
N GLU A 95 12.46 10.41 -12.63
CA GLU A 95 12.72 11.83 -12.39
C GLU A 95 11.41 12.59 -12.60
N ALA A 96 10.98 13.33 -11.58
CA ALA A 96 9.80 14.17 -11.69
C ALA A 96 10.04 15.23 -12.77
N PRO A 97 9.09 15.45 -13.70
CA PRO A 97 9.23 16.50 -14.70
C PRO A 97 9.31 17.87 -14.03
N GLU A 98 10.31 18.66 -14.39
CA GLU A 98 10.59 19.99 -13.81
C GLU A 98 9.67 21.12 -14.30
N ASP A 99 8.75 20.87 -15.25
CA ASP A 99 7.92 21.91 -15.85
C ASP A 99 6.43 21.77 -15.51
N GLU A 100 5.75 22.93 -15.40
CA GLU A 100 4.33 23.13 -15.10
C GLU A 100 3.41 22.45 -16.15
N ALA A 101 3.37 21.12 -16.15
CA ALA A 101 2.45 20.34 -16.97
C ALA A 101 1.15 20.04 -16.21
N ASP A 102 0.05 20.05 -16.95
CA ASP A 102 -1.32 19.74 -16.54
C ASP A 102 -1.36 18.65 -15.46
N GLU A 103 -1.89 18.97 -14.27
CA GLU A 103 -1.92 18.14 -13.06
C GLU A 103 -2.40 16.69 -13.30
N TYR A 104 -3.23 16.47 -14.31
CA TYR A 104 -3.71 15.14 -14.71
C TYR A 104 -2.76 14.39 -15.67
N ALA A 105 -1.96 15.09 -16.46
CA ALA A 105 -1.01 14.47 -17.37
C ALA A 105 0.13 13.80 -16.61
N VAL A 106 0.60 14.42 -15.52
CA VAL A 106 1.67 13.90 -14.65
C VAL A 106 1.30 12.55 -14.03
N TRP A 107 0.03 12.34 -13.63
CA TRP A 107 -0.41 11.07 -13.05
C TRP A 107 -0.42 9.91 -14.06
N ASN A 108 -0.61 10.20 -15.34
CA ASN A 108 -0.61 9.17 -16.39
C ASN A 108 0.81 8.76 -16.84
N GLU A 109 1.81 9.65 -16.70
CA GLU A 109 3.20 9.37 -17.08
C GLU A 109 3.99 8.63 -15.98
N VAL A 110 3.58 8.74 -14.72
CA VAL A 110 4.23 8.07 -13.57
C VAL A 110 3.88 6.58 -13.47
N LEU A 111 2.91 6.08 -14.26
CA LEU A 111 2.71 4.65 -14.37
C LEU A 111 3.88 4.08 -15.20
N PRO A 112 4.77 3.26 -14.62
CA PRO A 112 5.82 2.63 -15.40
C PRO A 112 5.15 1.85 -16.52
N THR A 113 5.38 2.25 -17.78
CA THR A 113 5.17 1.41 -18.93
C THR A 113 6.14 0.25 -18.76
N ALA A 114 5.67 -0.79 -18.07
CA ALA A 114 6.44 -2.01 -17.92
C ALA A 114 6.77 -2.50 -19.33
N GLU A 115 8.01 -2.37 -19.76
CA GLU A 115 8.53 -3.19 -20.84
C GLU A 115 8.14 -4.61 -20.46
N ILE A 116 7.47 -5.31 -21.39
CA ILE A 116 6.99 -6.68 -21.20
C ILE A 116 8.22 -7.56 -21.01
N ALA A 117 8.75 -7.58 -19.80
CA ALA A 117 9.74 -8.54 -19.39
C ALA A 117 9.10 -9.93 -19.57
N GLN A 118 9.83 -10.84 -20.19
CA GLN A 118 9.36 -12.23 -20.38
C GLN A 118 8.81 -12.75 -19.06
N PRO A 119 7.65 -13.42 -19.05
CA PRO A 119 7.05 -13.91 -17.82
C PRO A 119 8.03 -14.84 -17.10
N LYS A 120 8.61 -14.34 -16.01
CA LYS A 120 9.40 -15.17 -15.09
C LYS A 120 8.44 -16.19 -14.47
N ALA A 121 8.94 -17.40 -14.23
CA ALA A 121 8.16 -18.42 -13.54
C ALA A 121 7.52 -17.85 -12.27
N PRO A 122 6.27 -18.21 -11.96
CA PRO A 122 5.61 -17.74 -10.75
C PRO A 122 6.44 -18.14 -9.52
N LEU A 123 6.48 -17.23 -8.54
CA LEU A 123 7.19 -17.47 -7.29
C LEU A 123 6.50 -18.56 -6.48
N THR A 124 7.30 -19.41 -5.85
CA THR A 124 6.81 -20.35 -4.84
C THR A 124 6.40 -19.60 -3.56
N ALA A 125 5.58 -20.23 -2.71
CA ALA A 125 5.19 -19.66 -1.42
C ALA A 125 6.41 -19.36 -0.52
N ASP A 126 7.45 -20.20 -0.56
CA ASP A 126 8.71 -19.99 0.18
C ASP A 126 9.46 -18.75 -0.33
N GLU A 127 9.54 -18.58 -1.65
CA GLU A 127 10.18 -17.40 -2.26
C GLU A 127 9.42 -16.12 -1.97
N LEU A 128 8.08 -16.16 -1.99
CA LEU A 128 7.21 -15.04 -1.62
C LEU A 128 7.44 -14.63 -0.16
N MET A 129 7.47 -15.62 0.75
CA MET A 129 7.71 -15.39 2.16
C MET A 129 9.11 -14.82 2.42
N LEU A 130 10.13 -15.33 1.70
CA LEU A 130 11.48 -14.82 1.80
C LEU A 130 11.58 -13.36 1.36
N LEU A 131 11.00 -13.01 0.21
CA LEU A 131 10.97 -11.63 -0.30
C LEU A 131 10.24 -10.68 0.66
N ALA A 132 9.07 -11.07 1.15
CA ALA A 132 8.33 -10.26 2.11
C ALA A 132 9.13 -10.03 3.40
N THR A 133 9.78 -11.08 3.91
CA THR A 133 10.64 -10.99 5.10
C THR A 133 11.83 -10.06 4.87
N GLN A 134 12.52 -10.20 3.73
CA GLN A 134 13.65 -9.33 3.38
C GLN A 134 13.20 -7.87 3.25
N THR A 135 12.09 -7.61 2.54
CA THR A 135 11.54 -6.27 2.39
C THR A 135 11.21 -5.62 3.74
N LEU A 136 10.63 -6.38 4.68
CA LEU A 136 10.34 -5.89 6.02
C LEU A 136 11.61 -5.67 6.85
N GLN A 137 12.63 -6.51 6.71
CA GLN A 137 13.92 -6.35 7.39
C GLN A 137 14.71 -5.16 6.86
N GLU A 138 14.70 -4.96 5.53
CA GLU A 138 15.35 -3.83 4.88
C GLU A 138 14.60 -2.50 5.07
N SER A 139 13.39 -2.56 5.66
CA SER A 139 12.58 -1.38 5.92
C SER A 139 13.26 -0.34 6.83
N GLY A 140 14.23 -0.77 7.64
CA GLY A 140 14.96 0.11 8.55
C GLY A 140 14.03 0.96 9.42
N ASP A 141 14.32 2.25 9.48
CA ASP A 141 13.58 3.23 10.28
C ASP A 141 12.34 3.80 9.58
N LYS A 142 11.95 3.25 8.41
CA LYS A 142 10.73 3.72 7.72
C LYS A 142 9.50 3.51 8.60
N PRO A 143 8.73 4.59 8.88
CA PRO A 143 7.67 4.54 9.89
C PRO A 143 6.38 3.88 9.43
N ILE A 144 6.19 3.65 8.12
CA ILE A 144 4.94 3.16 7.57
C ILE A 144 5.17 1.88 6.77
N VAL A 145 4.37 0.85 7.03
CA VAL A 145 4.31 -0.38 6.26
C VAL A 145 2.93 -0.50 5.61
N ILE A 146 2.91 -0.68 4.30
CA ILE A 146 1.69 -0.88 3.52
C ILE A 146 1.77 -2.25 2.84
N ALA A 147 0.74 -3.08 2.99
CA ALA A 147 0.69 -4.40 2.38
C ALA A 147 -0.66 -4.62 1.66
N ASP A 148 -0.61 -4.96 0.38
CA ASP A 148 -1.79 -5.22 -0.44
C ASP A 148 -2.01 -6.73 -0.62
N GLU A 149 -3.04 -7.29 0.03
CA GLU A 149 -3.39 -8.72 0.04
C GLU A 149 -2.17 -9.65 0.22
N PRO A 150 -1.30 -9.41 1.22
CA PRO A 150 0.02 -10.04 1.28
C PRO A 150 -0.03 -11.56 1.53
N THR A 151 -1.18 -12.10 1.96
CA THR A 151 -1.38 -13.52 2.23
C THR A 151 -2.02 -14.30 1.09
N ALA A 152 -2.48 -13.62 0.02
CA ALA A 152 -3.33 -14.21 -1.03
C ALA A 152 -2.70 -15.41 -1.76
N LEU A 153 -1.38 -15.48 -1.87
CA LEU A 153 -0.64 -16.53 -2.57
C LEU A 153 0.20 -17.41 -1.62
N LEU A 154 0.02 -17.27 -0.32
CA LEU A 154 0.76 -18.00 0.69
C LEU A 154 -0.01 -19.23 1.20
N SER A 155 0.72 -20.23 1.68
CA SER A 155 0.12 -21.29 2.50
C SER A 155 -0.37 -20.71 3.83
N SER A 156 -1.30 -21.39 4.49
CA SER A 156 -1.82 -20.95 5.80
C SER A 156 -0.70 -20.77 6.84
N GLU A 157 0.34 -21.59 6.79
CA GLU A 157 1.50 -21.48 7.68
C GLU A 157 2.32 -20.21 7.39
N HIS A 158 2.66 -19.96 6.13
CA HIS A 158 3.39 -18.76 5.74
C HIS A 158 2.56 -17.48 5.96
N ALA A 159 1.26 -17.53 5.68
CA ALA A 159 0.34 -16.44 5.97
C ALA A 159 0.36 -16.10 7.47
N TYR A 160 0.29 -17.12 8.34
CA TYR A 160 0.39 -16.93 9.79
C TYR A 160 1.70 -16.27 10.21
N GLN A 161 2.84 -16.72 9.65
CA GLN A 161 4.17 -16.17 9.92
C GLN A 161 4.26 -14.71 9.43
N LEU A 162 3.78 -14.40 8.22
CA LEU A 162 3.81 -13.05 7.67
C LEU A 162 2.99 -12.07 8.49
N VAL A 163 1.79 -12.46 8.92
CA VAL A 163 0.96 -11.61 9.80
C VAL A 163 1.67 -11.36 11.13
N GLY A 164 2.35 -12.37 11.68
CA GLY A 164 3.19 -12.20 12.87
C GLY A 164 4.32 -11.18 12.67
N LEU A 165 4.97 -11.19 11.51
CA LEU A 165 5.99 -10.18 11.16
C LEU A 165 5.38 -8.77 11.04
N LEU A 166 4.20 -8.63 10.43
CA LEU A 166 3.51 -7.34 10.33
C LEU A 166 3.10 -6.80 11.71
N GLN A 167 2.61 -7.68 12.62
CA GLN A 167 2.34 -7.31 14.00
C GLN A 167 3.62 -6.86 14.73
N GLN A 168 4.73 -7.55 14.51
CA GLN A 168 6.02 -7.15 15.06
C GLN A 168 6.48 -5.77 14.57
N GLN A 169 6.22 -5.41 13.31
CA GLN A 169 6.50 -4.06 12.80
C GLN A 169 5.63 -3.01 13.53
N ALA A 170 4.36 -3.33 13.80
CA ALA A 170 3.49 -2.46 14.59
C ALA A 170 4.02 -2.33 16.04
N GLU A 171 4.36 -3.42 16.71
CA GLU A 171 4.94 -3.40 18.07
C GLU A 171 6.23 -2.57 18.16
N GLN A 172 6.97 -2.44 17.06
CA GLN A 172 8.14 -1.56 16.95
C GLN A 172 7.77 -0.07 16.79
N GLY A 173 6.49 0.25 16.82
CA GLY A 173 5.98 1.63 16.73
C GLY A 173 5.67 2.10 15.32
N LYS A 174 5.71 1.23 14.30
CA LYS A 174 5.36 1.62 12.93
C LYS A 174 3.84 1.64 12.73
N THR A 175 3.37 2.49 11.80
CA THR A 175 2.00 2.45 11.31
C THR A 175 1.89 1.33 10.27
N VAL A 176 1.11 0.28 10.52
CA VAL A 176 0.94 -0.84 9.60
C VAL A 176 -0.46 -0.83 9.00
N VAL A 177 -0.56 -0.76 7.67
CA VAL A 177 -1.83 -0.79 6.93
C VAL A 177 -1.81 -1.99 5.99
N VAL A 178 -2.78 -2.87 6.13
CA VAL A 178 -2.91 -4.10 5.33
C VAL A 178 -4.27 -4.12 4.67
N THR A 179 -4.35 -4.43 3.38
CA THR A 179 -5.61 -4.84 2.77
C THR A 179 -5.71 -6.35 2.81
N SER A 180 -6.84 -6.90 3.23
CA SER A 180 -7.08 -8.34 3.16
C SER A 180 -8.55 -8.72 3.22
N CYS A 181 -8.87 -9.85 2.55
CA CYS A 181 -10.13 -10.57 2.72
C CYS A 181 -9.94 -11.82 3.60
N ASP A 182 -8.73 -12.13 4.04
CA ASP A 182 -8.42 -13.30 4.85
C ASP A 182 -8.90 -13.10 6.29
N PRO A 183 -9.81 -13.95 6.81
CA PRO A 183 -10.28 -13.85 8.19
C PRO A 183 -9.16 -13.86 9.22
N MET A 184 -8.07 -14.60 8.96
CA MET A 184 -6.94 -14.68 9.88
C MET A 184 -6.22 -13.31 10.02
N VAL A 185 -6.11 -12.54 8.95
CA VAL A 185 -5.54 -11.19 8.97
C VAL A 185 -6.49 -10.24 9.71
N ILE A 186 -7.78 -10.34 9.41
CA ILE A 186 -8.84 -9.51 10.01
C ILE A 186 -8.90 -9.72 11.52
N ASP A 187 -8.89 -10.98 11.98
CA ASP A 187 -8.97 -11.33 13.41
C ASP A 187 -7.75 -10.89 14.23
N ARG A 188 -6.61 -10.67 13.56
CA ARG A 188 -5.37 -10.24 14.19
C ARG A 188 -5.08 -8.75 14.10
N ALA A 189 -5.90 -8.02 13.38
CA ALA A 189 -5.77 -6.57 13.26
C ALA A 189 -6.29 -5.87 14.52
N ASP A 190 -5.59 -4.83 14.96
CA ASP A 190 -6.03 -3.97 16.06
C ASP A 190 -7.24 -3.11 15.64
N LYS A 191 -7.30 -2.81 14.34
CA LYS A 191 -8.39 -2.02 13.75
C LYS A 191 -8.80 -2.58 12.41
N VAL A 192 -10.11 -2.65 12.17
CA VAL A 192 -10.67 -3.13 10.89
C VAL A 192 -11.53 -2.04 10.27
N ILE A 193 -11.28 -1.76 8.99
CA ILE A 193 -12.00 -0.81 8.16
C ILE A 193 -12.65 -1.58 7.01
N ASN A 194 -13.95 -1.44 6.84
CA ASN A 194 -14.69 -2.08 5.75
C ASN A 194 -15.01 -1.04 4.66
N ILE A 195 -14.70 -1.36 3.38
CA ILE A 195 -14.94 -0.50 2.21
C ILE A 195 -15.71 -1.19 1.10
#